data_cd6138432a09e204e28c05b9af4df6e8
#
_entry.id   cd6138432a09e204e28c05b9af4df6e8
#
_cell.length_a   1.000
_cell.length_b   1.000
_cell.length_c   1.000
_cell.angle_alpha   90.00
_cell.angle_beta   90.00
_cell.angle_gamma   90.00
#
_symmetry.space_group_name_H-M   'P 1'
#
loop_
_entity.id
_entity.type
_entity.pdbx_description
1 polymer ?
#
loop_
_entity_poly.entity_id
_entity_poly.type
_entity_poly.pdbx_seq_one_letter_code
_entity_poly.pdbx_strand_id
1 'polypeptide(L)'
;GLNGPLVFSDERAADVEGAVLLGLGLMTILTTIYLALRPQEPRPQLTDAEEATMRILLEHTPDSLGYFNLRRDKSVVWSDSGKAAIAYRVVTGVMLASGDPIGDPEAWPGAITNFLAEAELHAWTPAVIGCSERAGHIWCRATGFSALELGDEAVVDVAAFSLEGRPMRNIRQMVKRIERAGYTTEVLRGANVSEGERRRALVDADAWRGTETERGFSMALGRLVDPADPDCVFVVARQDGVMRAFLQFVPWGPDGMSLDLMRRDRTADAGVNELLIVDALRSCPQLGVNRVSLNFAAFRSALERGERLGAGPFLRAWRRVLLFASRRFQIESLYRFNAKFQPTWVPRFVVYPATRDLPRIAVAALEAEAFLTWPHLRRLSGA
;
A
#
# COMPACT_ATOMS: atom_id res chain seq x y z
N GLY A 1 57.32 -5.58 21.67
CA GLY A 1 56.93 -4.19 21.65
C GLY A 1 56.92 -3.64 20.25
N LEU A 2 55.77 -3.51 19.61
CA LEU A 2 55.59 -2.86 18.31
C LEU A 2 54.95 -1.47 18.58
N ASN A 3 55.71 -0.49 19.03
CA ASN A 3 55.30 0.89 19.16
C ASN A 3 56.38 1.79 18.53
N GLY A 4 56.50 1.70 17.20
CA GLY A 4 57.18 2.74 16.42
C GLY A 4 56.14 3.57 15.67
N PRO A 5 56.30 4.91 15.54
CA PRO A 5 55.46 5.70 14.66
C PRO A 5 55.65 5.19 13.23
N LEU A 6 54.54 4.99 12.51
CA LEU A 6 54.55 4.67 11.08
C LEU A 6 55.23 5.87 10.37
N VAL A 7 56.46 5.67 9.86
CA VAL A 7 57.19 6.69 9.09
C VAL A 7 57.03 6.34 7.62
N PHE A 8 56.31 7.18 6.90
CA PHE A 8 56.18 7.07 5.44
C PHE A 8 57.40 7.63 4.77
N SER A 9 57.96 6.87 3.84
CA SER A 9 59.15 7.29 3.07
C SER A 9 58.82 8.21 1.87
N ASP A 10 57.56 8.52 1.65
CA ASP A 10 57.08 9.38 0.56
C ASP A 10 56.09 10.42 1.12
N GLU A 11 56.43 11.71 0.96
CA GLU A 11 55.57 12.83 1.39
C GLU A 11 54.19 12.78 0.79
N ARG A 12 54.03 12.30 -0.46
CA ARG A 12 52.73 12.13 -1.11
C ARG A 12 51.86 11.06 -0.41
N ALA A 13 52.46 10.01 0.11
CA ALA A 13 51.73 8.96 0.84
C ALA A 13 51.22 9.50 2.19
N ALA A 14 52.02 10.34 2.87
CA ALA A 14 51.60 10.99 4.13
C ALA A 14 50.45 11.98 3.92
N ASP A 15 50.48 12.77 2.81
CA ASP A 15 49.42 13.71 2.47
C ASP A 15 48.13 12.99 2.14
N VAL A 16 48.18 11.89 1.39
CA VAL A 16 47.02 11.06 1.06
C VAL A 16 46.40 10.41 2.31
N GLU A 17 47.24 9.90 3.21
CA GLU A 17 46.79 9.34 4.48
C GLU A 17 46.09 10.40 5.35
N GLY A 18 46.68 11.58 5.46
CA GLY A 18 46.07 12.71 6.17
C GLY A 18 44.72 13.10 5.61
N ALA A 19 44.59 13.18 4.29
CA ALA A 19 43.33 13.48 3.61
C ALA A 19 42.26 12.38 3.82
N VAL A 20 42.67 11.12 3.79
CA VAL A 20 41.77 9.98 4.05
C VAL A 20 41.27 9.96 5.49
N LEU A 21 42.18 10.17 6.46
CA LEU A 21 41.81 10.22 7.88
C LEU A 21 40.88 11.40 8.19
N LEU A 22 41.14 12.57 7.59
CA LEU A 22 40.27 13.74 7.73
C LEU A 22 38.90 13.52 7.10
N GLY A 23 38.86 12.89 5.92
CA GLY A 23 37.62 12.49 5.25
C GLY A 23 36.80 11.50 6.07
N LEU A 24 37.44 10.47 6.64
CA LEU A 24 36.80 9.51 7.54
C LEU A 24 36.29 10.17 8.81
N GLY A 25 37.08 11.05 9.42
CA GLY A 25 36.69 11.80 10.61
C GLY A 25 35.48 12.69 10.35
N LEU A 26 35.48 13.43 9.25
CA LEU A 26 34.35 14.28 8.85
C LEU A 26 33.09 13.43 8.55
N MET A 27 33.22 12.32 7.83
CA MET A 27 32.12 11.42 7.55
C MET A 27 31.56 10.81 8.84
N THR A 28 32.39 10.44 9.80
CA THR A 28 31.96 9.93 11.10
C THR A 28 31.19 10.98 11.87
N ILE A 29 31.72 12.23 11.94
CA ILE A 29 31.01 13.34 12.60
C ILE A 29 29.68 13.63 11.95
N LEU A 30 29.61 13.73 10.61
CA LEU A 30 28.39 13.98 9.88
C LEU A 30 27.38 12.85 10.07
N THR A 31 27.84 11.60 10.06
CA THR A 31 26.98 10.43 10.32
C THR A 31 26.45 10.45 11.75
N THR A 32 27.28 10.78 12.73
CA THR A 32 26.88 10.87 14.14
C THR A 32 25.86 11.99 14.36
N ILE A 33 26.09 13.16 13.77
CA ILE A 33 25.14 14.29 13.80
C ILE A 33 23.83 13.90 13.13
N TYR A 34 23.89 13.26 11.96
CA TYR A 34 22.70 12.78 11.26
C TYR A 34 21.90 11.79 12.11
N LEU A 35 22.56 10.81 12.74
CA LEU A 35 21.91 9.82 13.60
C LEU A 35 21.34 10.45 14.88
N ALA A 36 22.02 11.45 15.46
CA ALA A 36 21.57 12.16 16.66
C ALA A 36 20.38 13.09 16.38
N LEU A 37 20.32 13.68 15.18
CA LEU A 37 19.25 14.58 14.75
C LEU A 37 18.10 13.86 14.03
N ARG A 38 18.27 12.56 13.76
CA ARG A 38 17.21 11.77 13.12
C ARG A 38 15.99 11.68 14.04
N PRO A 39 14.80 12.10 13.58
CA PRO A 39 13.57 11.95 14.35
C PRO A 39 13.37 10.47 14.76
N GLN A 40 13.03 10.24 16.01
CA GLN A 40 12.72 8.89 16.48
C GLN A 40 11.49 8.40 15.75
N GLU A 41 11.62 7.28 15.05
CA GLU A 41 10.47 6.59 14.49
C GLU A 41 9.85 5.76 15.62
N PRO A 42 8.56 5.94 15.95
CA PRO A 42 7.90 5.07 16.91
C PRO A 42 7.97 3.64 16.39
N ARG A 43 8.02 2.67 17.29
CA ARG A 43 7.80 1.28 16.88
C ARG A 43 6.32 1.17 16.54
N PRO A 44 5.96 1.08 15.25
CA PRO A 44 4.57 0.97 14.86
C PRO A 44 4.06 -0.38 15.37
N GLN A 45 3.05 -0.33 16.22
CA GLN A 45 2.40 -1.53 16.73
C GLN A 45 0.96 -1.18 17.10
N LEU A 46 0.05 -1.62 16.25
CA LEU A 46 -1.36 -1.62 16.59
C LEU A 46 -1.59 -2.67 17.70
N THR A 47 -2.09 -2.25 18.84
CA THR A 47 -2.41 -3.15 19.94
C THR A 47 -3.72 -3.90 19.65
N ASP A 48 -3.91 -5.06 20.27
CA ASP A 48 -5.15 -5.85 20.10
C ASP A 48 -6.40 -5.06 20.52
N ALA A 49 -6.30 -4.22 21.56
CA ALA A 49 -7.40 -3.35 22.00
C ALA A 49 -7.74 -2.27 20.97
N GLU A 50 -6.73 -1.64 20.38
CA GLU A 50 -6.91 -0.66 19.31
C GLU A 50 -7.48 -1.33 18.06
N GLU A 51 -6.96 -2.51 17.68
CA GLU A 51 -7.48 -3.28 16.54
C GLU A 51 -8.97 -3.62 16.75
N ALA A 52 -9.37 -4.05 17.93
CA ALA A 52 -10.76 -4.35 18.25
C ALA A 52 -11.67 -3.11 18.14
N THR A 53 -11.22 -1.96 18.65
CA THR A 53 -11.97 -0.70 18.54
C THR A 53 -12.07 -0.22 17.10
N MET A 54 -10.97 -0.32 16.33
CA MET A 54 -10.96 0.04 14.91
C MET A 54 -11.92 -0.82 14.08
N ARG A 55 -12.04 -2.11 14.39
CA ARG A 55 -12.99 -3.01 13.69
C ARG A 55 -14.43 -2.52 13.80
N ILE A 56 -14.84 -2.05 14.99
CA ILE A 56 -16.19 -1.46 15.19
C ILE A 56 -16.39 -0.22 14.30
N LEU A 57 -15.39 0.67 14.23
CA LEU A 57 -15.46 1.86 13.39
C LEU A 57 -15.50 1.54 11.90
N LEU A 58 -14.89 0.42 11.49
CA LEU A 58 -14.82 0.01 10.09
C LEU A 58 -16.12 -0.57 9.55
N GLU A 59 -17.02 -1.07 10.39
CA GLU A 59 -18.31 -1.65 9.96
C GLU A 59 -19.12 -0.68 9.08
N HIS A 60 -19.01 0.61 9.33
CA HIS A 60 -19.75 1.66 8.61
C HIS A 60 -18.85 2.62 7.82
N THR A 61 -17.55 2.32 7.73
CA THR A 61 -16.61 3.17 7.01
C THR A 61 -16.83 3.07 5.49
N PRO A 62 -17.10 4.20 4.80
CA PRO A 62 -17.43 4.18 3.37
C PRO A 62 -16.20 4.02 2.46
N ASP A 63 -14.98 4.13 2.98
CA ASP A 63 -13.74 4.05 2.22
C ASP A 63 -13.34 2.60 1.95
N SER A 64 -13.07 2.27 0.70
CA SER A 64 -12.58 0.95 0.26
C SER A 64 -11.21 0.59 0.83
N LEU A 65 -10.41 1.60 1.23
CA LEU A 65 -9.10 1.42 1.84
C LEU A 65 -9.19 1.32 3.38
N GLY A 66 -10.37 1.48 3.95
CA GLY A 66 -10.57 1.52 5.40
C GLY A 66 -10.00 0.31 6.13
N TYR A 67 -10.25 -0.90 5.65
CA TYR A 67 -9.82 -2.14 6.32
C TYR A 67 -8.29 -2.31 6.36
N PHE A 68 -7.55 -1.75 5.42
CA PHE A 68 -6.08 -1.76 5.43
C PHE A 68 -5.46 -0.95 6.58
N ASN A 69 -6.28 -0.17 7.30
CA ASN A 69 -5.84 0.49 8.52
C ASN A 69 -5.64 -0.47 9.71
N LEU A 70 -6.15 -1.71 9.62
CA LEU A 70 -5.87 -2.79 10.57
C LEU A 70 -4.50 -3.45 10.39
N ARG A 71 -3.66 -2.93 9.53
CA ARG A 71 -2.30 -3.39 9.35
C ARG A 71 -1.48 -3.18 10.63
N ARG A 72 -0.87 -4.25 11.15
CA ARG A 72 -0.22 -4.28 12.47
C ARG A 72 1.05 -3.43 12.57
N ASP A 73 1.61 -2.97 11.44
CA ASP A 73 2.77 -2.09 11.40
C ASP A 73 2.39 -0.59 11.30
N LYS A 74 1.18 -0.23 11.70
CA LYS A 74 0.68 1.13 11.83
C LYS A 74 0.49 1.50 13.30
N SER A 75 0.59 2.79 13.60
CA SER A 75 0.13 3.42 14.83
C SER A 75 -1.20 4.12 14.57
N VAL A 76 -1.92 4.50 15.61
CA VAL A 76 -3.24 5.12 15.48
C VAL A 76 -3.36 6.38 16.34
N VAL A 77 -4.01 7.41 15.80
CA VAL A 77 -4.45 8.60 16.52
C VAL A 77 -5.96 8.64 16.53
N TRP A 78 -6.55 8.90 17.69
CA TRP A 78 -7.99 8.94 17.91
C TRP A 78 -8.50 10.38 17.97
N SER A 79 -9.75 10.59 17.60
CA SER A 79 -10.49 11.80 18.00
C SER A 79 -10.76 11.77 19.52
N ASP A 80 -10.95 12.93 20.15
CA ASP A 80 -11.25 13.00 21.59
C ASP A 80 -12.52 12.22 22.00
N SER A 81 -13.45 12.10 21.07
CA SER A 81 -14.68 11.32 21.26
C SER A 81 -14.49 9.80 21.12
N GLY A 82 -13.34 9.34 20.60
CA GLY A 82 -13.11 7.94 20.25
C GLY A 82 -13.91 7.44 19.04
N LYS A 83 -14.69 8.31 18.37
CA LYS A 83 -15.58 7.94 17.26
C LYS A 83 -14.91 7.94 15.89
N ALA A 84 -13.69 8.46 15.82
CA ALA A 84 -12.88 8.43 14.59
C ALA A 84 -11.41 8.21 14.91
N ALA A 85 -10.69 7.63 13.95
CA ALA A 85 -9.26 7.37 14.08
C ALA A 85 -8.54 7.53 12.74
N ILE A 86 -7.23 7.80 12.80
CA ILE A 86 -6.32 7.87 11.67
C ILE A 86 -5.15 6.93 11.95
N ALA A 87 -5.02 5.90 11.13
CA ALA A 87 -3.87 5.01 11.19
C ALA A 87 -2.73 5.57 10.32
N TYR A 88 -1.50 5.51 10.85
CA TYR A 88 -0.34 6.09 10.21
C TYR A 88 0.92 5.27 10.43
N ARG A 89 1.95 5.58 9.66
CA ARG A 89 3.30 5.09 9.85
C ARG A 89 4.28 6.24 9.65
N VAL A 90 5.33 6.30 10.47
CA VAL A 90 6.39 7.29 10.27
C VAL A 90 7.50 6.65 9.42
N VAL A 91 7.80 7.28 8.30
CA VAL A 91 8.83 6.83 7.36
C VAL A 91 9.70 8.04 6.98
N THR A 92 10.99 7.96 7.25
CA THR A 92 11.98 9.05 6.98
C THR A 92 11.52 10.43 7.49
N GLY A 93 10.85 10.44 8.68
CA GLY A 93 10.34 11.66 9.32
C GLY A 93 9.09 12.25 8.64
N VAL A 94 8.37 11.45 7.83
CA VAL A 94 7.04 11.76 7.33
C VAL A 94 6.04 10.90 8.10
N MET A 95 5.06 11.54 8.75
CA MET A 95 3.91 10.88 9.37
C MET A 95 2.86 10.65 8.30
N LEU A 96 2.85 9.43 7.76
CA LEU A 96 2.10 9.06 6.56
C LEU A 96 0.84 8.29 6.95
N ALA A 97 -0.33 8.90 6.76
CA ALA A 97 -1.63 8.23 6.83
C ALA A 97 -2.01 7.62 5.47
N SER A 98 -2.92 6.65 5.45
CA SER A 98 -3.42 6.04 4.22
C SER A 98 -4.94 5.93 4.22
N GLY A 99 -5.56 6.30 3.10
CA GLY A 99 -7.02 6.34 2.97
C GLY A 99 -7.68 7.46 3.76
N ASP A 100 -8.96 7.31 4.00
CA ASP A 100 -9.76 8.23 4.79
C ASP A 100 -9.57 7.97 6.30
N PRO A 101 -9.82 8.97 7.18
CA PRO A 101 -10.04 8.70 8.58
C PRO A 101 -11.18 7.68 8.73
N ILE A 102 -11.04 6.73 9.62
CA ILE A 102 -12.08 5.72 9.87
C ILE A 102 -13.09 6.20 10.90
N GLY A 103 -14.31 5.63 10.87
CA GLY A 103 -15.38 5.94 11.80
C GLY A 103 -16.27 7.10 11.36
N ASP A 104 -16.85 7.81 12.34
CA ASP A 104 -17.83 8.87 12.13
C ASP A 104 -17.21 10.09 11.43
N PRO A 105 -17.69 10.47 10.23
CA PRO A 105 -17.19 11.66 9.52
C PRO A 105 -17.32 12.96 10.29
N GLU A 106 -18.27 13.09 11.21
CA GLU A 106 -18.42 14.28 12.06
C GLU A 106 -17.27 14.39 13.08
N ALA A 107 -16.65 13.27 13.44
CA ALA A 107 -15.49 13.22 14.34
C ALA A 107 -14.13 13.31 13.61
N TRP A 108 -14.10 13.27 12.28
CA TRP A 108 -12.86 13.35 11.49
C TRP A 108 -12.05 14.62 11.76
N PRO A 109 -12.65 15.83 11.86
CA PRO A 109 -11.86 17.03 12.17
C PRO A 109 -11.09 16.93 13.50
N GLY A 110 -11.68 16.30 14.54
CA GLY A 110 -11.00 16.07 15.80
C GLY A 110 -9.83 15.10 15.68
N ALA A 111 -10.00 14.00 14.94
CA ALA A 111 -8.90 13.07 14.65
C ALA A 111 -7.77 13.73 13.84
N ILE A 112 -8.12 14.60 12.89
CA ILE A 112 -7.15 15.39 12.09
C ILE A 112 -6.37 16.35 12.99
N THR A 113 -7.04 17.03 13.91
CA THR A 113 -6.38 17.94 14.86
C THR A 113 -5.38 17.19 15.72
N ASN A 114 -5.75 16.04 16.26
CA ASN A 114 -4.85 15.22 17.08
C ASN A 114 -3.72 14.62 16.27
N PHE A 115 -3.95 14.26 15.00
CA PHE A 115 -2.91 13.80 14.08
C PHE A 115 -1.86 14.88 13.81
N LEU A 116 -2.28 16.14 13.65
CA LEU A 116 -1.36 17.25 13.47
C LEU A 116 -0.59 17.58 14.74
N ALA A 117 -1.23 17.54 15.90
CA ALA A 117 -0.57 17.75 17.18
C ALA A 117 0.51 16.71 17.46
N GLU A 118 0.25 15.44 17.12
CA GLU A 118 1.23 14.37 17.21
C GLU A 118 2.40 14.58 16.25
N ALA A 119 2.12 15.00 15.01
CA ALA A 119 3.14 15.31 14.03
C ALA A 119 4.03 16.50 14.47
N GLU A 120 3.42 17.54 15.05
CA GLU A 120 4.13 18.72 15.56
C GLU A 120 5.01 18.36 16.76
N LEU A 121 4.48 17.58 17.72
CA LEU A 121 5.21 17.14 18.91
C LEU A 121 6.53 16.44 18.56
N HIS A 122 6.57 15.70 17.46
CA HIS A 122 7.72 14.92 17.02
C HIS A 122 8.47 15.53 15.83
N ALA A 123 8.09 16.72 15.39
CA ALA A 123 8.64 17.38 14.20
C ALA A 123 8.57 16.53 12.93
N TRP A 124 7.51 15.71 12.77
CA TRP A 124 7.26 14.95 11.55
C TRP A 124 6.46 15.78 10.54
N THR A 125 6.70 15.50 9.26
CA THR A 125 5.90 16.10 8.19
C THR A 125 4.62 15.29 8.00
N PRO A 126 3.42 15.84 8.28
CA PRO A 126 2.16 15.11 8.08
C PRO A 126 1.83 14.98 6.60
N ALA A 127 1.34 13.80 6.19
CA ALA A 127 0.85 13.56 4.83
C ALA A 127 -0.18 12.44 4.81
N VAL A 128 -1.07 12.45 3.79
CA VAL A 128 -2.06 11.40 3.58
C VAL A 128 -1.92 10.90 2.14
N ILE A 129 -1.92 9.59 1.93
CA ILE A 129 -1.94 8.99 0.59
C ILE A 129 -3.20 8.17 0.35
N GLY A 130 -3.74 8.25 -0.85
CA GLY A 130 -4.88 7.44 -1.29
C GLY A 130 -6.22 7.83 -0.66
N CYS A 131 -6.37 9.02 -0.07
CA CYS A 131 -7.66 9.44 0.45
C CYS A 131 -8.68 9.71 -0.66
N SER A 132 -9.96 9.59 -0.33
CA SER A 132 -11.07 9.93 -1.21
C SER A 132 -11.16 11.45 -1.43
N GLU A 133 -11.88 11.86 -2.45
CA GLU A 133 -12.18 13.28 -2.70
C GLU A 133 -12.87 13.94 -1.48
N ARG A 134 -13.82 13.22 -0.86
CA ARG A 134 -14.53 13.69 0.35
C ARG A 134 -13.56 13.98 1.49
N ALA A 135 -12.70 13.03 1.82
CA ALA A 135 -11.71 13.20 2.88
C ALA A 135 -10.69 14.27 2.51
N GLY A 136 -10.23 14.32 1.26
CA GLY A 136 -9.36 15.37 0.77
C GLY A 136 -9.91 16.77 1.01
N HIS A 137 -11.20 16.98 0.74
CA HIS A 137 -11.86 18.26 1.04
C HIS A 137 -11.90 18.58 2.54
N ILE A 138 -12.15 17.58 3.39
CA ILE A 138 -12.17 17.77 4.86
C ILE A 138 -10.77 18.12 5.36
N TRP A 139 -9.75 17.39 4.92
CA TRP A 139 -8.36 17.68 5.24
C TRP A 139 -7.96 19.10 4.83
N CYS A 140 -8.18 19.47 3.56
CA CYS A 140 -7.83 20.82 3.06
C CYS A 140 -8.52 21.94 3.85
N ARG A 141 -9.80 21.75 4.19
CA ARG A 141 -10.57 22.72 4.97
C ARG A 141 -10.08 22.83 6.42
N ALA A 142 -9.78 21.70 7.06
CA ALA A 142 -9.39 21.67 8.46
C ALA A 142 -7.95 22.17 8.68
N THR A 143 -7.07 22.02 7.69
CA THR A 143 -5.63 22.24 7.86
C THR A 143 -5.02 23.32 6.98
N GLY A 144 -5.72 23.73 5.91
CA GLY A 144 -5.16 24.58 4.85
C GLY A 144 -4.19 23.85 3.92
N PHE A 145 -4.06 22.54 4.03
CA PHE A 145 -3.21 21.71 3.17
C PHE A 145 -3.74 21.69 1.73
N SER A 146 -2.85 21.29 0.82
CA SER A 146 -3.19 21.08 -0.59
C SER A 146 -3.40 19.61 -0.89
N ALA A 147 -4.26 19.32 -1.88
CA ALA A 147 -4.48 17.98 -2.39
C ALA A 147 -4.02 17.87 -3.85
N LEU A 148 -3.42 16.74 -4.20
CA LEU A 148 -3.05 16.37 -5.56
C LEU A 148 -3.58 14.98 -5.85
N GLU A 149 -4.22 14.81 -7.01
CA GLU A 149 -4.70 13.51 -7.45
C GLU A 149 -3.53 12.56 -7.69
N LEU A 150 -3.59 11.40 -7.06
CA LEU A 150 -2.54 10.39 -7.06
C LEU A 150 -2.78 9.31 -8.14
N GLY A 151 -4.04 9.01 -8.42
CA GLY A 151 -4.44 8.00 -9.39
C GLY A 151 -5.91 7.64 -9.24
N ASP A 152 -6.33 6.56 -9.89
CA ASP A 152 -7.72 6.12 -9.94
C ASP A 152 -7.87 4.71 -9.37
N GLU A 153 -8.87 4.50 -8.56
CA GLU A 153 -9.29 3.20 -8.05
C GLU A 153 -10.29 2.55 -9.01
N ALA A 154 -10.13 1.26 -9.25
CA ALA A 154 -11.02 0.49 -10.11
C ALA A 154 -12.14 -0.14 -9.28
N VAL A 155 -13.34 0.42 -9.31
CA VAL A 155 -14.51 -0.08 -8.59
C VAL A 155 -15.49 -0.73 -9.55
N VAL A 156 -15.82 -1.99 -9.31
CA VAL A 156 -16.82 -2.76 -10.09
C VAL A 156 -18.13 -2.77 -9.32
N ASP A 157 -19.19 -2.30 -9.96
CA ASP A 157 -20.57 -2.48 -9.49
C ASP A 157 -21.02 -3.90 -9.86
N VAL A 158 -21.36 -4.70 -8.84
CA VAL A 158 -21.74 -6.11 -9.01
C VAL A 158 -23.04 -6.25 -9.80
N ALA A 159 -24.02 -5.36 -9.57
CA ALA A 159 -25.29 -5.41 -10.27
C ALA A 159 -25.16 -5.07 -11.76
N ALA A 160 -24.22 -4.21 -12.11
CA ALA A 160 -23.91 -3.84 -13.49
C ALA A 160 -22.96 -4.82 -14.18
N PHE A 161 -22.26 -5.66 -13.43
CA PHE A 161 -21.29 -6.60 -13.99
C PHE A 161 -21.95 -7.73 -14.76
N SER A 162 -21.56 -7.88 -16.02
CA SER A 162 -22.00 -8.99 -16.87
C SER A 162 -20.87 -9.43 -17.79
N LEU A 163 -20.77 -10.72 -18.05
CA LEU A 163 -19.85 -11.24 -19.06
C LEU A 163 -20.42 -11.15 -20.49
N GLU A 164 -21.60 -10.59 -20.68
CA GLU A 164 -22.22 -10.45 -21.98
C GLU A 164 -21.64 -9.25 -22.78
N GLY A 165 -21.99 -9.23 -24.06
CA GLY A 165 -21.60 -8.15 -24.94
C GLY A 165 -20.17 -8.26 -25.51
N ARG A 166 -19.89 -7.32 -26.43
CA ARG A 166 -18.61 -7.25 -27.15
C ARG A 166 -17.42 -6.89 -26.26
N PRO A 167 -17.54 -5.95 -25.31
CA PRO A 167 -16.41 -5.56 -24.46
C PRO A 167 -15.88 -6.72 -23.61
N MET A 168 -16.76 -7.60 -23.12
CA MET A 168 -16.38 -8.73 -22.25
C MET A 168 -15.98 -10.00 -23.02
N ARG A 169 -15.93 -9.95 -24.36
CA ARG A 169 -15.60 -11.11 -25.20
C ARG A 169 -14.26 -11.74 -24.81
N ASN A 170 -13.23 -10.91 -24.60
CA ASN A 170 -11.88 -11.40 -24.29
C ASN A 170 -11.84 -12.10 -22.93
N ILE A 171 -12.47 -11.52 -21.89
CA ILE A 171 -12.57 -12.14 -20.56
C ILE A 171 -13.32 -13.45 -20.66
N ARG A 172 -14.49 -13.46 -21.30
CA ARG A 172 -15.31 -14.66 -21.47
C ARG A 172 -14.55 -15.78 -22.19
N GLN A 173 -13.78 -15.46 -23.23
CA GLN A 173 -12.98 -16.45 -23.93
C GLN A 173 -11.83 -16.97 -23.06
N MET A 174 -11.21 -16.09 -22.27
CA MET A 174 -10.12 -16.45 -21.37
C MET A 174 -10.63 -17.37 -20.25
N VAL A 175 -11.71 -17.00 -19.57
CA VAL A 175 -12.36 -17.84 -18.56
C VAL A 175 -12.66 -19.22 -19.10
N LYS A 176 -13.37 -19.32 -20.24
CA LYS A 176 -13.67 -20.60 -20.88
C LYS A 176 -12.42 -21.43 -21.24
N ARG A 177 -11.34 -20.77 -21.61
CA ARG A 177 -10.06 -21.46 -21.90
C ARG A 177 -9.48 -22.08 -20.64
N ILE A 178 -9.47 -21.34 -19.52
CA ILE A 178 -8.90 -21.79 -18.25
C ILE A 178 -9.77 -22.90 -17.64
N GLU A 179 -11.12 -22.78 -17.70
CA GLU A 179 -12.04 -23.83 -17.31
C GLU A 179 -11.80 -25.14 -18.11
N ARG A 180 -11.58 -25.04 -19.45
CA ARG A 180 -11.24 -26.20 -20.30
C ARG A 180 -9.87 -26.80 -20.00
N ALA A 181 -8.95 -26.02 -19.43
CA ALA A 181 -7.66 -26.50 -18.96
C ALA A 181 -7.74 -27.23 -17.60
N GLY A 182 -8.98 -27.46 -17.10
CA GLY A 182 -9.21 -28.23 -15.88
C GLY A 182 -9.13 -27.43 -14.58
N TYR A 183 -9.14 -26.08 -14.66
CA TYR A 183 -9.20 -25.27 -13.46
C TYR A 183 -10.61 -25.21 -12.89
N THR A 184 -10.70 -25.35 -11.57
CA THR A 184 -11.90 -25.13 -10.76
C THR A 184 -11.63 -24.04 -9.74
N THR A 185 -12.66 -23.33 -9.32
CA THR A 185 -12.56 -22.25 -8.35
C THR A 185 -13.46 -22.52 -7.15
N GLU A 186 -13.05 -21.97 -6.02
CA GLU A 186 -13.81 -21.99 -4.78
C GLU A 186 -13.73 -20.62 -4.11
N VAL A 187 -14.85 -20.14 -3.58
CA VAL A 187 -14.96 -18.84 -2.89
C VAL A 187 -15.39 -19.08 -1.47
N LEU A 188 -14.57 -18.68 -0.50
CA LEU A 188 -14.75 -18.96 0.92
C LEU A 188 -14.66 -17.67 1.73
N ARG A 189 -15.49 -17.56 2.80
CA ARG A 189 -15.21 -16.60 3.87
C ARG A 189 -13.98 -17.08 4.66
N GLY A 190 -13.19 -16.14 5.21
CA GLY A 190 -12.02 -16.44 6.03
C GLY A 190 -12.34 -17.38 7.21
N ALA A 191 -13.54 -17.24 7.80
CA ALA A 191 -14.03 -18.13 8.85
C ALA A 191 -14.14 -19.59 8.40
N ASN A 192 -14.38 -19.84 7.13
CA ASN A 192 -14.62 -21.19 6.56
C ASN A 192 -13.36 -21.81 5.96
N VAL A 193 -12.24 -21.09 5.93
CA VAL A 193 -10.96 -21.63 5.43
C VAL A 193 -10.36 -22.55 6.48
N SER A 194 -10.16 -23.81 6.13
CA SER A 194 -9.59 -24.81 7.02
C SER A 194 -8.14 -24.47 7.40
N GLU A 195 -7.70 -24.93 8.56
CA GLU A 195 -6.32 -24.73 9.02
C GLU A 195 -5.28 -25.35 8.05
N GLY A 196 -5.63 -26.46 7.42
CA GLY A 196 -4.79 -27.10 6.38
C GLY A 196 -4.63 -26.22 5.15
N GLU A 197 -5.71 -25.57 4.69
CA GLU A 197 -5.69 -24.63 3.57
C GLU A 197 -4.94 -23.34 3.89
N ARG A 198 -5.15 -22.79 5.10
CA ARG A 198 -4.39 -21.61 5.56
C ARG A 198 -2.91 -21.85 5.48
N ARG A 199 -2.45 -22.96 6.05
CA ARG A 199 -1.04 -23.35 6.07
C ARG A 199 -0.49 -23.52 4.68
N ARG A 200 -1.24 -24.18 3.80
CA ARG A 200 -0.86 -24.31 2.38
C ARG A 200 -0.80 -22.97 1.67
N ALA A 201 -1.82 -22.12 1.82
CA ALA A 201 -1.85 -20.79 1.20
C ALA A 201 -0.65 -19.93 1.60
N LEU A 202 -0.23 -19.96 2.88
CA LEU A 202 0.94 -19.25 3.36
C LEU A 202 2.23 -19.77 2.73
N VAL A 203 2.42 -21.08 2.65
CA VAL A 203 3.60 -21.71 2.02
C VAL A 203 3.64 -21.39 0.54
N ASP A 204 2.51 -21.55 -0.17
CA ASP A 204 2.42 -21.28 -1.60
C ASP A 204 2.61 -19.79 -1.90
N ALA A 205 2.07 -18.87 -1.06
CA ALA A 205 2.27 -17.43 -1.19
C ALA A 205 3.75 -17.05 -1.14
N ASP A 206 4.49 -17.59 -0.20
CA ASP A 206 5.93 -17.36 -0.05
C ASP A 206 6.72 -17.94 -1.23
N ALA A 207 6.41 -19.16 -1.64
CA ALA A 207 7.05 -19.82 -2.78
C ALA A 207 6.82 -19.04 -4.09
N TRP A 208 5.60 -18.58 -4.33
CA TRP A 208 5.25 -17.85 -5.56
C TRP A 208 5.76 -16.41 -5.55
N ARG A 209 5.91 -15.78 -4.38
CA ARG A 209 6.58 -14.49 -4.23
C ARG A 209 8.06 -14.59 -4.57
N GLY A 210 8.71 -15.68 -4.17
CA GLY A 210 10.15 -15.89 -4.34
C GLY A 210 10.96 -14.88 -3.52
N THR A 211 11.89 -14.18 -4.17
CA THR A 211 12.75 -13.16 -3.53
C THR A 211 12.18 -11.76 -3.55
N GLU A 212 10.97 -11.55 -4.10
CA GLU A 212 10.34 -10.23 -4.16
C GLU A 212 9.90 -9.79 -2.76
N THR A 213 10.08 -8.48 -2.47
CA THR A 213 9.59 -7.89 -1.23
C THR A 213 8.07 -7.80 -1.25
N GLU A 214 7.42 -8.15 -0.14
CA GLU A 214 5.98 -7.92 0.02
C GLU A 214 5.69 -6.43 -0.05
N ARG A 215 4.86 -6.03 -1.01
CA ARG A 215 4.50 -4.64 -1.25
C ARG A 215 3.20 -4.30 -0.56
N GLY A 216 3.04 -3.03 -0.25
CA GLY A 216 1.81 -2.45 0.22
C GLY A 216 1.89 -1.86 1.62
N PHE A 217 1.36 -0.65 1.72
CA PHE A 217 1.11 0.07 2.96
C PHE A 217 -0.34 0.56 2.98
N SER A 218 -0.77 1.19 1.90
CA SER A 218 -2.12 1.76 1.78
C SER A 218 -3.16 0.74 1.32
N MET A 219 -2.73 -0.32 0.63
CA MET A 219 -3.61 -1.24 -0.08
C MET A 219 -3.23 -2.71 0.13
N ALA A 220 -2.63 -3.04 1.26
CA ALA A 220 -2.36 -4.42 1.65
C ALA A 220 -2.48 -4.58 3.15
N LEU A 221 -3.19 -5.61 3.58
CA LEU A 221 -3.37 -5.92 5.00
C LEU A 221 -2.09 -6.48 5.65
N GLY A 222 -1.22 -7.08 4.84
CA GLY A 222 0.05 -7.63 5.30
C GLY A 222 -0.08 -8.98 6.03
N ARG A 223 -1.25 -9.62 5.96
CA ARG A 223 -1.52 -10.96 6.48
C ARG A 223 -2.51 -11.70 5.59
N LEU A 224 -2.35 -13.00 5.46
CA LEU A 224 -3.14 -13.85 4.58
C LEU A 224 -3.95 -14.85 5.40
N VAL A 225 -5.28 -14.93 5.12
CA VAL A 225 -6.24 -15.84 5.76
C VAL A 225 -6.06 -15.94 7.28
N ASP A 226 -5.80 -14.80 7.92
CA ASP A 226 -5.60 -14.69 9.37
C ASP A 226 -6.93 -15.01 10.10
N PRO A 227 -6.93 -15.84 11.15
CA PRO A 227 -8.12 -16.10 11.95
C PRO A 227 -8.79 -14.85 12.55
N ALA A 228 -8.03 -13.78 12.74
CA ALA A 228 -8.55 -12.50 13.19
C ALA A 228 -9.40 -11.78 12.12
N ASP A 229 -9.37 -12.22 10.86
CA ASP A 229 -10.09 -11.61 9.73
C ASP A 229 -11.14 -12.58 9.14
N PRO A 230 -12.16 -13.00 9.90
CA PRO A 230 -13.12 -14.03 9.50
C PRO A 230 -13.98 -13.63 8.30
N ASP A 231 -14.19 -12.33 8.09
CA ASP A 231 -15.02 -11.76 7.03
C ASP A 231 -14.27 -11.51 5.72
N CYS A 232 -12.95 -11.68 5.70
CA CYS A 232 -12.21 -11.67 4.45
C CYS A 232 -12.72 -12.77 3.50
N VAL A 233 -12.66 -12.50 2.20
CA VAL A 233 -13.05 -13.46 1.17
C VAL A 233 -11.79 -14.03 0.53
N PHE A 234 -11.67 -15.34 0.55
CA PHE A 234 -10.59 -16.10 -0.08
C PHE A 234 -11.12 -16.84 -1.31
N VAL A 235 -10.50 -16.57 -2.45
CA VAL A 235 -10.86 -17.17 -3.74
C VAL A 235 -9.69 -17.97 -4.23
N VAL A 236 -9.88 -19.26 -4.44
CA VAL A 236 -8.80 -20.17 -4.82
C VAL A 236 -9.09 -20.85 -6.16
N ALA A 237 -8.08 -20.95 -7.02
CA ALA A 237 -8.10 -21.76 -8.24
C ALA A 237 -7.26 -23.01 -8.05
N ARG A 238 -7.83 -24.17 -8.42
CA ARG A 238 -7.18 -25.46 -8.36
C ARG A 238 -7.15 -26.11 -9.76
N GLN A 239 -6.08 -26.82 -10.04
CA GLN A 239 -5.96 -27.69 -11.21
C GLN A 239 -5.50 -29.05 -10.71
N ASP A 240 -6.23 -30.11 -11.05
CA ASP A 240 -5.98 -31.47 -10.55
C ASP A 240 -5.89 -31.57 -9.02
N GLY A 241 -6.74 -30.79 -8.31
CA GLY A 241 -6.76 -30.72 -6.86
C GLY A 241 -5.62 -29.88 -6.24
N VAL A 242 -4.66 -29.41 -7.02
CA VAL A 242 -3.54 -28.59 -6.56
C VAL A 242 -3.90 -27.10 -6.67
N MET A 243 -3.66 -26.33 -5.58
CA MET A 243 -3.79 -24.87 -5.60
C MET A 243 -2.81 -24.27 -6.60
N ARG A 244 -3.28 -23.42 -7.51
CA ARG A 244 -2.48 -22.75 -8.54
C ARG A 244 -2.50 -21.24 -8.47
N ALA A 245 -3.54 -20.68 -7.88
CA ALA A 245 -3.67 -19.25 -7.67
C ALA A 245 -4.71 -18.96 -6.60
N PHE A 246 -4.62 -17.80 -5.98
CA PHE A 246 -5.66 -17.30 -5.07
C PHE A 246 -5.72 -15.77 -5.04
N LEU A 247 -6.87 -15.27 -4.59
CA LEU A 247 -7.11 -13.88 -4.23
C LEU A 247 -7.55 -13.80 -2.78
N GLN A 248 -7.19 -12.72 -2.10
CA GLN A 248 -7.81 -12.30 -0.84
C GLN A 248 -8.46 -10.94 -1.02
N PHE A 249 -9.70 -10.82 -0.55
CA PHE A 249 -10.41 -9.55 -0.44
C PHE A 249 -10.68 -9.27 1.03
N VAL A 250 -10.58 -7.99 1.39
CA VAL A 250 -10.94 -7.49 2.73
C VAL A 250 -12.33 -6.82 2.68
N PRO A 251 -13.07 -6.77 3.79
CA PRO A 251 -14.34 -6.06 3.87
C PRO A 251 -14.20 -4.56 3.54
N TRP A 252 -15.22 -4.02 2.92
CA TRP A 252 -15.39 -2.60 2.65
C TRP A 252 -16.78 -2.15 3.09
N GLY A 253 -16.89 -1.68 4.32
CA GLY A 253 -18.20 -1.37 4.93
C GLY A 253 -19.12 -2.60 4.94
N PRO A 254 -20.44 -2.39 4.93
CA PRO A 254 -21.40 -3.47 5.07
C PRO A 254 -21.61 -4.32 3.81
N ASP A 255 -21.32 -3.78 2.63
CA ASP A 255 -21.73 -4.36 1.34
C ASP A 255 -20.65 -4.30 0.25
N GLY A 256 -19.40 -4.09 0.63
CA GLY A 256 -18.29 -4.05 -0.31
C GLY A 256 -17.15 -4.99 0.08
N MET A 257 -16.26 -5.22 -0.88
CA MET A 257 -14.97 -5.86 -0.63
C MET A 257 -13.87 -5.22 -1.50
N SER A 258 -12.65 -5.21 -0.99
CA SER A 258 -11.48 -4.64 -1.67
C SER A 258 -10.40 -5.69 -1.85
N LEU A 259 -9.83 -5.77 -3.04
CA LEU A 259 -8.75 -6.71 -3.35
C LEU A 259 -7.53 -6.37 -2.48
N ASP A 260 -7.07 -7.32 -1.70
CA ASP A 260 -5.89 -7.22 -0.85
C ASP A 260 -4.68 -7.86 -1.51
N LEU A 261 -4.80 -9.13 -1.84
CA LEU A 261 -3.68 -9.92 -2.33
C LEU A 261 -4.09 -10.76 -3.54
N MET A 262 -3.22 -10.80 -4.53
CA MET A 262 -3.33 -11.68 -5.70
C MET A 262 -2.02 -12.44 -5.87
N ARG A 263 -2.09 -13.76 -5.82
CA ARG A 263 -0.92 -14.65 -5.99
C ARG A 263 -1.24 -15.79 -6.94
N ARG A 264 -0.27 -16.17 -7.73
CA ARG A 264 -0.36 -17.36 -8.58
C ARG A 264 0.97 -18.08 -8.68
N ASP A 265 0.91 -19.37 -8.89
CA ASP A 265 2.03 -20.18 -9.35
C ASP A 265 2.58 -19.59 -10.66
N ARG A 266 3.90 -19.44 -10.76
CA ARG A 266 4.55 -18.90 -11.96
C ARG A 266 4.34 -19.78 -13.19
N THR A 267 4.06 -21.07 -12.96
CA THR A 267 3.76 -22.06 -14.00
C THR A 267 2.28 -22.15 -14.35
N ALA A 268 1.39 -21.49 -13.59
CA ALA A 268 -0.03 -21.48 -13.86
C ALA A 268 -0.37 -20.78 -15.18
N ASP A 269 -1.43 -21.24 -15.83
CA ASP A 269 -1.89 -20.70 -17.11
C ASP A 269 -2.18 -19.20 -17.05
N ALA A 270 -1.81 -18.49 -18.10
CA ALA A 270 -2.18 -17.10 -18.25
C ALA A 270 -3.71 -16.96 -18.36
N GLY A 271 -4.31 -16.15 -17.47
CA GLY A 271 -5.77 -15.96 -17.39
C GLY A 271 -6.41 -16.53 -16.12
N VAL A 272 -5.65 -17.24 -15.28
CA VAL A 272 -6.17 -17.75 -14.01
C VAL A 272 -6.64 -16.63 -13.07
N ASN A 273 -5.95 -15.47 -13.07
CA ASN A 273 -6.36 -14.32 -12.27
C ASN A 273 -7.70 -13.73 -12.74
N GLU A 274 -7.91 -13.69 -14.07
CA GLU A 274 -9.19 -13.26 -14.64
C GLU A 274 -10.32 -14.21 -14.26
N LEU A 275 -10.09 -15.53 -14.28
CA LEU A 275 -11.04 -16.51 -13.78
C LEU A 275 -11.41 -16.25 -12.32
N LEU A 276 -10.42 -16.08 -11.44
CA LEU A 276 -10.62 -15.82 -10.01
C LEU A 276 -11.44 -14.55 -9.76
N ILE A 277 -11.15 -13.44 -10.46
CA ILE A 277 -11.91 -12.19 -10.31
C ILE A 277 -13.34 -12.35 -10.81
N VAL A 278 -13.54 -13.02 -11.94
CA VAL A 278 -14.89 -13.27 -12.48
C VAL A 278 -15.72 -14.10 -11.49
N ASP A 279 -15.15 -15.14 -10.90
CA ASP A 279 -15.87 -16.01 -9.98
C ASP A 279 -16.08 -15.35 -8.62
N ALA A 280 -15.15 -14.50 -8.16
CA ALA A 280 -15.38 -13.61 -7.04
C ALA A 280 -16.60 -12.71 -7.28
N LEU A 281 -16.66 -12.02 -8.44
CA LEU A 281 -17.78 -11.15 -8.81
C LEU A 281 -19.11 -11.89 -8.93
N ARG A 282 -19.10 -13.10 -9.50
CA ARG A 282 -20.28 -13.97 -9.59
C ARG A 282 -20.81 -14.43 -8.23
N SER A 283 -19.92 -14.59 -7.26
CA SER A 283 -20.27 -15.03 -5.91
C SER A 283 -20.70 -13.88 -4.98
N CYS A 284 -20.49 -12.64 -5.39
CA CYS A 284 -20.83 -11.45 -4.59
C CYS A 284 -22.29 -11.42 -4.11
N PRO A 285 -23.32 -11.74 -4.92
CA PRO A 285 -24.71 -11.72 -4.45
C PRO A 285 -24.95 -12.66 -3.26
N GLN A 286 -24.32 -13.84 -3.26
CA GLN A 286 -24.45 -14.83 -2.18
C GLN A 286 -23.67 -14.37 -0.92
N LEU A 287 -22.65 -13.53 -1.10
CA LEU A 287 -21.86 -12.95 -0.02
C LEU A 287 -22.45 -11.65 0.54
N GLY A 288 -23.54 -11.12 -0.06
CA GLY A 288 -24.10 -9.82 0.29
C GLY A 288 -23.25 -8.64 -0.17
N VAL A 289 -22.43 -8.83 -1.20
CA VAL A 289 -21.50 -7.81 -1.71
C VAL A 289 -22.08 -7.17 -2.96
N ASN A 290 -22.17 -5.83 -3.00
CA ASN A 290 -22.68 -5.04 -4.10
C ASN A 290 -21.60 -4.30 -4.89
N ARG A 291 -20.42 -4.14 -4.33
CA ARG A 291 -19.31 -3.39 -4.94
C ARG A 291 -17.96 -4.02 -4.61
N VAL A 292 -17.07 -4.04 -5.59
CA VAL A 292 -15.74 -4.65 -5.48
C VAL A 292 -14.69 -3.66 -5.95
N SER A 293 -13.75 -3.31 -5.07
CA SER A 293 -12.55 -2.59 -5.46
C SER A 293 -11.49 -3.58 -5.94
N LEU A 294 -10.99 -3.37 -7.15
CA LEU A 294 -9.84 -4.09 -7.68
C LEU A 294 -8.52 -3.36 -7.38
N ASN A 295 -8.59 -2.49 -6.38
CA ASN A 295 -7.49 -1.66 -5.95
C ASN A 295 -7.15 -0.53 -6.92
N PHE A 296 -6.16 0.28 -6.59
CA PHE A 296 -5.98 1.51 -7.31
C PHE A 296 -4.72 1.49 -8.20
N ALA A 297 -4.86 2.06 -9.40
CA ALA A 297 -3.77 2.25 -10.35
C ALA A 297 -3.17 3.65 -10.15
N ALA A 298 -2.07 3.72 -9.40
CA ALA A 298 -1.37 4.97 -9.13
C ALA A 298 -0.91 5.65 -10.44
N PHE A 299 -0.97 7.00 -10.46
CA PHE A 299 -0.26 7.87 -11.39
C PHE A 299 -0.82 8.07 -12.81
N ARG A 300 -1.95 7.46 -13.20
CA ARG A 300 -2.50 7.64 -14.55
C ARG A 300 -2.85 9.10 -14.84
N SER A 301 -3.70 9.70 -14.05
CA SER A 301 -4.15 11.08 -14.21
C SER A 301 -3.02 12.10 -14.03
N ALA A 302 -2.03 11.77 -13.19
CA ALA A 302 -0.82 12.59 -13.04
C ALA A 302 0.05 12.56 -14.30
N LEU A 303 0.12 11.40 -15.00
CA LEU A 303 0.81 11.28 -16.26
C LEU A 303 0.12 12.09 -17.38
N GLU A 304 -1.20 11.97 -17.49
CA GLU A 304 -2.00 12.70 -18.49
C GLU A 304 -1.96 14.23 -18.27
N ARG A 305 -1.99 14.70 -17.00
CA ARG A 305 -1.90 16.13 -16.68
C ARG A 305 -0.52 16.74 -16.89
N GLY A 306 0.55 15.97 -16.68
CA GLY A 306 1.91 16.41 -16.97
C GLY A 306 2.19 16.60 -18.47
N GLU A 307 1.29 16.13 -19.36
CA GLU A 307 1.34 16.34 -20.81
C GLU A 307 0.62 17.60 -21.26
N ARG A 308 -0.19 18.24 -20.38
CA ARG A 308 -0.90 19.47 -20.74
C ARG A 308 0.09 20.61 -20.97
N LEU A 309 -0.12 21.37 -22.03
CA LEU A 309 0.59 22.62 -22.32
C LEU A 309 0.41 23.59 -21.14
N GLY A 310 1.54 24.06 -20.55
CA GLY A 310 1.52 24.98 -19.42
C GLY A 310 1.88 24.34 -18.05
N ALA A 311 2.19 23.06 -18.00
CA ALA A 311 2.66 22.43 -16.76
C ALA A 311 3.94 23.09 -16.24
N GLY A 312 3.93 23.57 -15.01
CA GLY A 312 5.08 24.21 -14.35
C GLY A 312 6.28 23.26 -14.22
N PRO A 313 7.50 23.81 -13.97
CA PRO A 313 8.73 23.00 -13.90
C PRO A 313 8.65 21.92 -12.81
N PHE A 314 7.92 22.18 -11.72
CA PHE A 314 7.70 21.25 -10.64
C PHE A 314 6.82 20.05 -11.07
N LEU A 315 5.71 20.31 -11.76
CA LEU A 315 4.82 19.25 -12.29
C LEU A 315 5.56 18.36 -13.29
N ARG A 316 6.46 18.95 -14.08
CA ARG A 316 7.33 18.21 -15.01
C ARG A 316 8.38 17.35 -14.29
N ALA A 317 8.98 17.86 -13.20
CA ALA A 317 9.90 17.08 -12.38
C ALA A 317 9.18 15.93 -11.68
N TRP A 318 8.01 16.19 -11.10
CA TRP A 318 7.13 15.18 -10.50
C TRP A 318 6.74 14.09 -11.51
N ARG A 319 6.32 14.48 -12.70
CA ARG A 319 6.06 13.55 -13.81
C ARG A 319 7.26 12.67 -14.13
N ARG A 320 8.49 13.20 -14.13
CA ARG A 320 9.70 12.38 -14.37
C ARG A 320 9.91 11.34 -13.29
N VAL A 321 9.69 11.68 -12.03
CA VAL A 321 9.74 10.74 -10.91
C VAL A 321 8.67 9.67 -11.07
N LEU A 322 7.45 10.06 -11.40
CA LEU A 322 6.33 9.14 -11.63
C LEU A 322 6.55 8.24 -12.86
N LEU A 323 7.09 8.75 -13.96
CA LEU A 323 7.45 7.96 -15.14
C LEU A 323 8.57 6.96 -14.86
N PHE A 324 9.56 7.35 -14.06
CA PHE A 324 10.60 6.44 -13.62
C PHE A 324 10.02 5.33 -12.74
N ALA A 325 9.17 5.69 -11.78
CA ALA A 325 8.45 4.75 -10.95
C ALA A 325 7.53 3.83 -11.79
N SER A 326 6.74 4.38 -12.73
CA SER A 326 5.82 3.60 -13.55
C SER A 326 6.51 2.57 -14.45
N ARG A 327 7.65 2.93 -15.06
CA ARG A 327 8.47 2.00 -15.87
C ARG A 327 9.05 0.85 -15.04
N ARG A 328 9.40 1.11 -13.77
CA ARG A 328 9.96 0.11 -12.87
C ARG A 328 8.90 -0.79 -12.24
N PHE A 329 7.65 -0.33 -12.12
CA PHE A 329 6.62 -0.96 -11.27
C PHE A 329 5.40 -1.50 -12.02
N GLN A 330 5.44 -1.61 -13.34
CA GLN A 330 4.36 -2.21 -14.16
C GLN A 330 2.95 -1.60 -13.95
N ILE A 331 2.87 -0.30 -13.59
CA ILE A 331 1.61 0.38 -13.26
C ILE A 331 0.64 0.35 -14.45
N GLU A 332 1.16 0.52 -15.68
CA GLU A 332 0.35 0.44 -16.89
C GLU A 332 -0.27 -0.95 -17.11
N SER A 333 0.44 -2.01 -16.71
CA SER A 333 -0.08 -3.38 -16.83
C SER A 333 -1.23 -3.64 -15.85
N LEU A 334 -1.17 -3.08 -14.63
CA LEU A 334 -2.24 -3.17 -13.64
C LEU A 334 -3.49 -2.41 -14.10
N TYR A 335 -3.32 -1.19 -14.62
CA TYR A 335 -4.43 -0.44 -15.21
C TYR A 335 -5.11 -1.22 -16.33
N ARG A 336 -4.33 -1.72 -17.31
CA ARG A 336 -4.88 -2.51 -18.43
C ARG A 336 -5.54 -3.79 -17.97
N PHE A 337 -5.05 -4.39 -16.90
CA PHE A 337 -5.65 -5.56 -16.30
C PHE A 337 -7.02 -5.23 -15.69
N ASN A 338 -7.09 -4.20 -14.83
CA ASN A 338 -8.34 -3.78 -14.18
C ASN A 338 -9.37 -3.28 -15.19
N ALA A 339 -8.94 -2.55 -16.23
CA ALA A 339 -9.83 -2.05 -17.29
C ALA A 339 -10.61 -3.14 -18.04
N LYS A 340 -10.13 -4.39 -18.02
CA LYS A 340 -10.83 -5.54 -18.60
C LYS A 340 -12.19 -5.77 -17.97
N PHE A 341 -12.35 -5.45 -16.67
CA PHE A 341 -13.59 -5.67 -15.91
C PHE A 341 -14.55 -4.47 -15.97
N GLN A 342 -14.23 -3.45 -16.78
CA GLN A 342 -15.03 -2.24 -16.99
C GLN A 342 -15.42 -1.52 -15.68
N PRO A 343 -14.46 -1.23 -14.80
CA PRO A 343 -14.74 -0.58 -13.54
C PRO A 343 -15.13 0.88 -13.75
N THR A 344 -15.83 1.45 -12.77
CA THR A 344 -15.86 2.89 -12.55
C THR A 344 -14.55 3.31 -11.93
N TRP A 345 -13.93 4.34 -12.48
CA TRP A 345 -12.67 4.87 -11.98
C TRP A 345 -12.94 5.98 -10.98
N VAL A 346 -12.48 5.80 -9.74
CA VAL A 346 -12.70 6.73 -8.62
C VAL A 346 -11.36 7.39 -8.24
N PRO A 347 -11.25 8.74 -8.28
CA PRO A 347 -10.00 9.42 -8.03
C PRO A 347 -9.56 9.28 -6.56
N ARG A 348 -8.25 9.13 -6.35
CA ARG A 348 -7.58 9.10 -5.05
C ARG A 348 -6.52 10.18 -4.97
N PHE A 349 -6.36 10.77 -3.79
CA PHE A 349 -5.56 11.97 -3.59
C PHE A 349 -4.41 11.75 -2.60
N VAL A 350 -3.36 12.55 -2.77
CA VAL A 350 -2.36 12.80 -1.74
C VAL A 350 -2.63 14.18 -1.14
N VAL A 351 -2.63 14.29 0.19
CA VAL A 351 -2.76 15.56 0.93
C VAL A 351 -1.42 15.89 1.57
N TYR A 352 -0.99 17.14 1.47
CA TYR A 352 0.34 17.58 1.87
C TYR A 352 0.36 19.05 2.34
N PRO A 353 1.27 19.44 3.29
CA PRO A 353 1.32 20.78 3.84
C PRO A 353 1.78 21.83 2.84
N ALA A 354 2.87 21.60 2.15
CA ALA A 354 3.45 22.53 1.19
C ALA A 354 4.08 21.81 0.00
N THR A 355 4.11 22.46 -1.15
CA THR A 355 4.66 21.88 -2.40
C THR A 355 6.13 21.44 -2.26
N ARG A 356 6.91 22.13 -1.44
CA ARG A 356 8.31 21.79 -1.14
C ARG A 356 8.46 20.43 -0.45
N ASP A 357 7.42 19.95 0.26
CA ASP A 357 7.46 18.71 1.02
C ASP A 357 7.13 17.48 0.14
N LEU A 358 6.52 17.69 -1.04
CA LEU A 358 6.14 16.61 -1.95
C LEU A 358 7.28 15.64 -2.32
N PRO A 359 8.53 16.06 -2.60
CA PRO A 359 9.59 15.12 -2.89
C PRO A 359 9.90 14.18 -1.72
N ARG A 360 9.91 14.71 -0.49
CA ARG A 360 10.12 13.92 0.73
C ARG A 360 8.95 12.97 0.97
N ILE A 361 7.72 13.45 0.82
CA ILE A 361 6.50 12.64 0.95
C ILE A 361 6.49 11.52 -0.09
N ALA A 362 6.89 11.80 -1.33
CA ALA A 362 6.97 10.78 -2.37
C ALA A 362 7.97 9.67 -2.04
N VAL A 363 9.17 10.03 -1.55
CA VAL A 363 10.17 9.05 -1.15
C VAL A 363 9.64 8.21 0.02
N ALA A 364 9.05 8.84 1.03
CA ALA A 364 8.47 8.14 2.17
C ALA A 364 7.31 7.21 1.75
N ALA A 365 6.45 7.63 0.83
CA ALA A 365 5.38 6.81 0.29
C ALA A 365 5.91 5.59 -0.49
N LEU A 366 6.90 5.79 -1.36
CA LEU A 366 7.53 4.69 -2.10
C LEU A 366 8.26 3.69 -1.18
N GLU A 367 8.84 4.16 -0.09
CA GLU A 367 9.46 3.31 0.93
C GLU A 367 8.39 2.58 1.75
N ALA A 368 7.33 3.27 2.18
CA ALA A 368 6.21 2.65 2.88
C ALA A 368 5.55 1.53 2.07
N GLU A 369 5.36 1.76 0.77
CA GLU A 369 4.80 0.77 -0.17
C GLU A 369 5.83 -0.31 -0.59
N ALA A 370 7.05 -0.28 -0.03
CA ALA A 370 8.15 -1.19 -0.34
C ALA A 370 8.58 -1.19 -1.83
N PHE A 371 8.40 -0.07 -2.51
CA PHE A 371 8.97 0.14 -3.84
C PHE A 371 10.44 0.58 -3.79
N LEU A 372 10.84 1.27 -2.72
CA LEU A 372 12.22 1.57 -2.40
C LEU A 372 12.63 0.74 -1.20
N THR A 373 13.53 -0.19 -1.40
CA THR A 373 14.17 -0.94 -0.31
C THR A 373 15.61 -0.46 -0.20
N TRP A 374 15.92 0.26 0.87
CA TRP A 374 17.30 0.57 1.21
C TRP A 374 17.95 -0.71 1.75
N PRO A 375 19.22 -1.00 1.43
CA PRO A 375 19.93 -2.06 2.12
C PRO A 375 19.96 -1.69 3.60
N HIS A 376 19.07 -2.27 4.37
CA HIS A 376 19.11 -2.14 5.82
C HIS A 376 20.43 -2.74 6.26
N LEU A 377 21.33 -1.91 6.80
CA LEU A 377 22.32 -2.39 7.74
C LEU A 377 21.53 -3.18 8.78
N ARG A 378 21.58 -4.53 8.70
CA ARG A 378 20.95 -5.41 9.67
C ARG A 378 21.28 -4.84 11.03
N ARG A 379 20.26 -4.41 11.77
CA ARG A 379 20.44 -4.09 13.18
C ARG A 379 21.05 -5.34 13.80
N LEU A 380 22.32 -5.24 14.19
CA LEU A 380 22.93 -6.16 15.11
C LEU A 380 22.25 -5.92 16.47
N SER A 381 21.04 -6.40 16.64
CA SER A 381 20.40 -6.62 17.92
C SER A 381 20.56 -8.10 18.20
N GLY A 382 21.77 -8.46 18.62
CA GLY A 382 22.06 -9.68 19.29
C GLY A 382 21.65 -9.57 20.75
N ALA A 383 21.22 -10.73 21.25
CA ALA A 383 20.98 -11.15 22.63
C ALA A 383 19.79 -10.52 23.32
#